data_9f4689647f4434a354a6f99529cbe65e
#
_entry.id   9f4689647f4434a354a6f99529cbe65e
#
_cell.length_a   1.000
_cell.length_b   1.000
_cell.length_c   1.000
_cell.angle_alpha   90.00
_cell.angle_beta   90.00
_cell.angle_gamma   90.00
#
_symmetry.space_group_name_H-M   'P 1'
#
loop_
_entity.id
_entity.type
_entity.pdbx_description
1 polymer ?
#
loop_
_entity_poly.entity_id
_entity_poly.type
_entity_poly.pdbx_seq_one_letter_code
_entity_poly.pdbx_strand_id
1 'polypeptide(L)'
;GVTVYKTTPEEFAEVGAKLIEEGVSIIGGCCGTTPAHIKALADKVKPMGIHHAEAPRRRVLTSERKTVEIDLDGPFMVIGERINPTGKKKLQAELREGSLNMVRDMARAQEENGAAILDVNMGMNGIDEKQMMLNTIHEVTYTVDCPLCIDSSHVDIIEAALRIYPGRALINSISLEKEKFEKLLPIAKKYGAMFILLPLSDEGLPKDAEEKRQIVRTILDAALKIGLHKEDIIVDGLVATVGANPLAALECFDTIQYCKDELSLATACGLSNISFGLPERIYVNSAFLTIAIANPSQDLLMNAAVASDMLLHKEGSDIRYINRMNQRAQKEAPATDNAASAGTLEPANPVFDCVLKGNKGNILKE
;
A
#
# COMPACT_ATOMS: atom_id res chain seq x y z
N GLY A 1 37.39 -19.58 35.45
CA GLY A 1 36.32 -20.48 35.84
C GLY A 1 35.59 -21.01 34.64
N VAL A 2 35.15 -22.27 34.68
CA VAL A 2 34.32 -22.87 33.61
C VAL A 2 32.86 -22.55 33.93
N THR A 3 32.12 -22.04 32.94
CA THR A 3 30.68 -21.82 33.08
C THR A 3 29.96 -23.17 33.13
N VAL A 4 29.19 -23.44 34.18
CA VAL A 4 28.43 -24.67 34.34
C VAL A 4 26.95 -24.34 34.33
N TYR A 5 26.21 -25.01 33.43
CA TYR A 5 24.76 -24.94 33.34
C TYR A 5 24.16 -26.11 34.12
N LYS A 6 23.30 -25.83 35.09
CA LYS A 6 22.78 -26.84 36.03
C LYS A 6 21.41 -27.38 35.65
N THR A 7 20.71 -26.75 34.71
CA THR A 7 19.37 -27.18 34.27
C THR A 7 19.43 -28.57 33.65
N THR A 8 18.64 -29.49 34.16
CA THR A 8 18.57 -30.85 33.61
C THR A 8 17.64 -30.91 32.40
N PRO A 9 17.74 -31.96 31.54
CA PRO A 9 16.79 -32.13 30.44
C PRO A 9 15.32 -32.19 30.85
N GLU A 10 15.02 -32.77 32.02
CA GLU A 10 13.67 -32.89 32.57
C GLU A 10 13.15 -31.52 33.00
N GLU A 11 13.92 -30.75 33.76
CA GLU A 11 13.57 -29.39 34.17
C GLU A 11 13.34 -28.48 32.95
N PHE A 12 14.20 -28.59 31.94
CA PHE A 12 14.07 -27.83 30.70
C PHE A 12 12.75 -28.18 29.97
N ALA A 13 12.40 -29.47 29.91
CA ALA A 13 11.17 -29.93 29.29
C ALA A 13 9.92 -29.48 30.07
N GLU A 14 9.95 -29.45 31.42
CA GLU A 14 8.84 -28.98 32.24
C GLU A 14 8.56 -27.48 32.00
N VAL A 15 9.60 -26.66 31.96
CA VAL A 15 9.46 -25.22 31.66
C VAL A 15 8.96 -25.02 30.22
N GLY A 16 9.48 -25.79 29.25
CA GLY A 16 9.03 -25.75 27.88
C GLY A 16 7.55 -26.10 27.73
N ALA A 17 7.06 -27.11 28.46
CA ALA A 17 5.64 -27.45 28.44
C ALA A 17 4.76 -26.30 28.92
N LYS A 18 5.14 -25.62 30.03
CA LYS A 18 4.41 -24.43 30.51
C LYS A 18 4.38 -23.29 29.48
N LEU A 19 5.47 -23.07 28.74
CA LEU A 19 5.51 -22.08 27.67
C LEU A 19 4.55 -22.43 26.52
N ILE A 20 4.39 -23.72 26.18
CA ILE A 20 3.39 -24.15 25.20
C ILE A 20 1.96 -23.89 25.71
N GLU A 21 1.68 -24.17 26.98
CA GLU A 21 0.38 -23.88 27.62
C GLU A 21 0.02 -22.38 27.54
N GLU A 22 1.03 -21.50 27.62
CA GLU A 22 0.87 -20.05 27.46
C GLU A 22 0.82 -19.59 25.99
N GLY A 23 0.80 -20.53 25.01
CA GLY A 23 0.60 -20.23 23.60
C GLY A 23 1.89 -20.06 22.77
N VAL A 24 3.05 -20.37 23.33
CA VAL A 24 4.31 -20.34 22.56
C VAL A 24 4.34 -21.47 21.53
N SER A 25 4.57 -21.14 20.25
CA SER A 25 4.57 -22.10 19.14
C SER A 25 5.94 -22.61 18.72
N ILE A 26 7.00 -21.91 19.06
CA ILE A 26 8.40 -22.27 18.73
C ILE A 26 9.23 -22.19 19.99
N ILE A 27 9.84 -23.31 20.37
CA ILE A 27 10.71 -23.42 21.53
C ILE A 27 12.01 -24.08 21.14
N GLY A 28 13.08 -23.58 21.65
CA GLY A 28 14.42 -24.14 21.52
C GLY A 28 15.28 -23.84 22.74
N GLY A 29 16.52 -24.21 22.68
CA GLY A 29 17.50 -23.95 23.74
C GLY A 29 18.63 -23.05 23.25
N CYS A 30 19.47 -22.64 24.20
CA CYS A 30 20.67 -21.85 23.97
C CYS A 30 21.85 -22.45 24.74
N CYS A 31 22.61 -21.62 25.44
CA CYS A 31 23.81 -22.03 26.18
C CYS A 31 23.53 -23.17 27.18
N GLY A 32 24.34 -24.22 27.12
CA GLY A 32 24.19 -25.40 28.00
C GLY A 32 23.16 -26.42 27.51
N THR A 33 22.36 -26.12 26.48
CA THR A 33 21.41 -27.06 25.90
C THR A 33 22.12 -28.14 25.11
N THR A 34 21.80 -29.40 25.39
CA THR A 34 22.35 -30.60 24.71
C THR A 34 21.24 -31.30 23.92
N PRO A 35 21.58 -32.27 23.04
CA PRO A 35 20.59 -33.09 22.37
C PRO A 35 19.61 -33.77 23.32
N ALA A 36 20.04 -34.14 24.56
CA ALA A 36 19.18 -34.71 25.57
C ALA A 36 18.08 -33.75 26.04
N HIS A 37 18.42 -32.47 26.22
CA HIS A 37 17.43 -31.43 26.57
C HIS A 37 16.37 -31.26 25.45
N ILE A 38 16.84 -31.19 24.20
CA ILE A 38 15.92 -31.05 23.05
C ILE A 38 15.04 -32.30 22.91
N LYS A 39 15.62 -33.49 23.13
CA LYS A 39 14.83 -34.73 23.09
C LYS A 39 13.75 -34.77 24.18
N ALA A 40 14.11 -34.48 25.44
CA ALA A 40 13.17 -34.43 26.55
C ALA A 40 12.05 -33.40 26.30
N LEU A 41 12.40 -32.22 25.81
CA LEU A 41 11.44 -31.18 25.42
C LEU A 41 10.50 -31.71 24.32
N ALA A 42 11.04 -32.26 23.22
CA ALA A 42 10.26 -32.75 22.12
C ALA A 42 9.29 -33.87 22.53
N ASP A 43 9.79 -34.84 23.31
CA ASP A 43 8.96 -35.95 23.84
C ASP A 43 7.82 -35.44 24.74
N LYS A 44 8.06 -34.37 25.52
CA LYS A 44 7.06 -33.77 26.41
C LYS A 44 6.02 -32.94 25.67
N VAL A 45 6.44 -32.07 24.74
CA VAL A 45 5.54 -31.11 24.10
C VAL A 45 4.82 -31.67 22.88
N LYS A 46 5.35 -32.69 22.24
CA LYS A 46 4.78 -33.30 21.04
C LYS A 46 3.32 -33.76 21.19
N PRO A 47 2.92 -34.33 22.34
CA PRO A 47 1.52 -34.71 22.58
C PRO A 47 0.58 -33.54 22.89
N MET A 48 1.11 -32.33 23.22
CA MET A 48 0.30 -31.20 23.70
C MET A 48 -0.46 -30.50 22.56
N GLY A 49 -0.13 -30.81 21.30
CA GLY A 49 -0.72 -30.15 20.14
C GLY A 49 -0.05 -28.78 19.85
N ILE A 50 -0.47 -28.18 18.76
CA ILE A 50 0.00 -26.84 18.35
C ILE A 50 -1.12 -25.85 18.65
N HIS A 51 -0.86 -24.87 19.49
CA HIS A 51 -1.74 -23.71 19.63
C HIS A 51 -1.48 -22.76 18.45
N HIS A 52 -2.42 -22.73 17.52
CA HIS A 52 -2.46 -21.69 16.51
C HIS A 52 -3.11 -20.45 17.13
N ALA A 53 -2.30 -19.47 17.52
CA ALA A 53 -2.82 -18.15 17.85
C ALA A 53 -3.39 -17.55 16.55
N GLU A 54 -4.69 -17.32 16.50
CA GLU A 54 -5.31 -16.54 15.43
C GLU A 54 -4.94 -15.08 15.64
N ALA A 55 -3.79 -14.69 15.10
CA ALA A 55 -3.44 -13.29 15.02
C ALA A 55 -4.26 -12.62 13.92
N PRO A 56 -4.83 -11.42 14.15
CA PRO A 56 -5.53 -10.69 13.12
C PRO A 56 -4.57 -10.43 11.95
N ARG A 57 -5.06 -10.65 10.75
CA ARG A 57 -4.29 -10.35 9.53
C ARG A 57 -4.06 -8.85 9.42
N ARG A 58 -2.85 -8.46 9.04
CA ARG A 58 -2.46 -7.05 8.92
C ARG A 58 -1.88 -6.80 7.53
N ARG A 59 -2.19 -5.63 6.97
CA ARG A 59 -1.55 -5.12 5.76
C ARG A 59 -0.23 -4.49 6.16
N VAL A 60 0.82 -5.26 6.17
CA VAL A 60 2.14 -4.77 6.58
C VAL A 60 3.20 -5.13 5.54
N LEU A 61 4.07 -4.19 5.26
CA LEU A 61 5.33 -4.40 4.57
C LEU A 61 6.46 -4.28 5.59
N THR A 62 7.50 -5.06 5.43
CA THR A 62 8.64 -5.02 6.35
C THR A 62 9.96 -4.98 5.61
N SER A 63 10.93 -4.29 6.19
CA SER A 63 12.35 -4.46 5.94
C SER A 63 12.99 -5.22 7.11
N GLU A 64 14.31 -5.28 7.19
CA GLU A 64 15.03 -5.76 8.38
C GLU A 64 14.80 -4.89 9.62
N ARG A 65 14.48 -3.60 9.43
CA ARG A 65 14.51 -2.58 10.50
C ARG A 65 13.18 -1.89 10.72
N LYS A 66 12.25 -1.93 9.75
CA LYS A 66 11.03 -1.15 9.78
C LYS A 66 9.81 -1.97 9.36
N THR A 67 8.70 -1.74 10.03
CA THR A 67 7.38 -2.22 9.63
C THR A 67 6.53 -1.04 9.19
N VAL A 68 5.91 -1.14 8.03
CA VAL A 68 4.95 -0.16 7.51
C VAL A 68 3.59 -0.83 7.45
N GLU A 69 2.64 -0.33 8.21
CA GLU A 69 1.26 -0.81 8.21
C GLU A 69 0.41 0.06 7.30
N ILE A 70 -0.35 -0.60 6.42
CA ILE A 70 -1.22 0.03 5.43
C ILE A 70 -2.66 -0.18 5.88
N ASP A 71 -3.20 0.78 6.62
CA ASP A 71 -4.58 0.73 7.09
C ASP A 71 -5.52 1.39 6.07
N LEU A 72 -6.77 0.91 6.01
CA LEU A 72 -7.82 1.48 5.13
C LEU A 72 -8.23 2.88 5.55
N ASP A 73 -8.17 3.17 6.83
CA ASP A 73 -8.48 4.48 7.44
C ASP A 73 -7.23 5.16 8.01
N GLY A 74 -6.05 4.63 7.68
CA GLY A 74 -4.76 5.14 8.11
C GLY A 74 -4.29 6.37 7.32
N PRO A 75 -3.11 6.90 7.66
CA PRO A 75 -2.55 8.05 6.99
C PRO A 75 -2.20 7.74 5.53
N PHE A 76 -2.27 8.77 4.68
CA PHE A 76 -1.75 8.71 3.32
C PHE A 76 -0.26 8.40 3.33
N MET A 77 0.17 7.51 2.44
CA MET A 77 1.56 7.09 2.32
C MET A 77 2.10 7.30 0.91
N VAL A 78 3.39 7.59 0.82
CA VAL A 78 4.08 7.77 -0.46
C VAL A 78 4.94 6.55 -0.76
N ILE A 79 4.76 5.98 -1.95
CA ILE A 79 5.70 5.03 -2.55
C ILE A 79 6.65 5.83 -3.43
N GLY A 80 7.92 5.85 -3.08
CA GLY A 80 8.95 6.57 -3.82
C GLY A 80 9.34 5.80 -5.09
N GLU A 81 9.16 6.38 -6.27
CA GLU A 81 9.35 5.75 -7.59
C GLU A 81 10.56 6.33 -8.36
N ARG A 82 11.53 6.90 -7.66
CA ARG A 82 12.68 7.54 -8.33
C ARG A 82 13.75 6.54 -8.81
N ILE A 83 13.81 5.35 -8.23
CA ILE A 83 14.75 4.29 -8.59
C ILE A 83 14.19 3.51 -9.79
N ASN A 84 14.17 4.17 -10.93
CA ASN A 84 13.70 3.65 -12.20
C ASN A 84 14.51 4.31 -13.33
N PRO A 85 15.22 3.53 -14.18
CA PRO A 85 16.07 4.07 -15.24
C PRO A 85 15.29 4.65 -16.43
N THR A 86 13.99 4.44 -16.54
CA THR A 86 13.17 4.92 -17.66
C THR A 86 13.27 6.43 -17.79
N GLY A 87 13.73 6.90 -18.95
CA GLY A 87 13.91 8.34 -19.26
C GLY A 87 15.09 9.02 -18.56
N LYS A 88 15.86 8.33 -17.71
CA LYS A 88 16.96 8.91 -16.91
C LYS A 88 18.35 8.52 -17.47
N LYS A 89 18.81 9.22 -18.51
CA LYS A 89 20.07 8.90 -19.21
C LYS A 89 21.30 8.79 -18.31
N LYS A 90 21.41 9.62 -17.26
CA LYS A 90 22.53 9.58 -16.31
C LYS A 90 22.52 8.30 -15.49
N LEU A 91 21.34 7.93 -14.94
CA LEU A 91 21.18 6.69 -14.20
C LEU A 91 21.46 5.47 -15.09
N GLN A 92 20.94 5.47 -16.33
CA GLN A 92 21.20 4.39 -17.29
C GLN A 92 22.71 4.22 -17.59
N ALA A 93 23.46 5.32 -17.71
CA ALA A 93 24.90 5.26 -17.94
C ALA A 93 25.62 4.62 -16.74
N GLU A 94 25.31 5.05 -15.53
CA GLU A 94 25.90 4.53 -14.30
C GLU A 94 25.60 3.03 -14.10
N LEU A 95 24.34 2.62 -14.34
CA LEU A 95 23.95 1.21 -14.23
C LEU A 95 24.71 0.31 -15.26
N ARG A 96 25.00 0.83 -16.47
CA ARG A 96 25.82 0.08 -17.44
C ARG A 96 27.27 -0.11 -17.00
N GLU A 97 27.79 0.82 -16.19
CA GLU A 97 29.10 0.73 -15.55
C GLU A 97 29.09 -0.16 -14.30
N GLY A 98 27.93 -0.65 -13.89
CA GLY A 98 27.74 -1.49 -12.69
C GLY A 98 27.77 -0.69 -11.37
N SER A 99 27.72 0.64 -11.42
CA SER A 99 27.68 1.51 -10.24
C SER A 99 26.23 1.71 -9.76
N LEU A 100 26.06 1.83 -8.45
CA LEU A 100 24.79 2.07 -7.76
C LEU A 100 24.82 3.34 -6.89
N ASN A 101 25.75 4.26 -7.11
CA ASN A 101 25.87 5.47 -6.30
C ASN A 101 24.61 6.36 -6.41
N MET A 102 24.12 6.59 -7.65
CA MET A 102 22.89 7.36 -7.85
C MET A 102 21.66 6.66 -7.25
N VAL A 103 21.61 5.32 -7.31
CA VAL A 103 20.53 4.53 -6.68
C VAL A 103 20.52 4.77 -5.18
N ARG A 104 21.69 4.72 -4.54
CA ARG A 104 21.87 5.00 -3.10
C ARG A 104 21.42 6.41 -2.72
N ASP A 105 21.86 7.41 -3.50
CA ASP A 105 21.50 8.80 -3.26
C ASP A 105 19.99 9.03 -3.45
N MET A 106 19.39 8.41 -4.47
CA MET A 106 17.95 8.46 -4.71
C MET A 106 17.17 7.77 -3.58
N ALA A 107 17.65 6.64 -3.06
CA ALA A 107 17.00 5.92 -1.96
C ALA A 107 16.97 6.81 -0.70
N ARG A 108 18.11 7.36 -0.29
CA ARG A 108 18.21 8.28 0.86
C ARG A 108 17.32 9.50 0.70
N ALA A 109 17.42 10.18 -0.44
CA ALA A 109 16.62 11.37 -0.69
C ALA A 109 15.12 11.10 -0.62
N GLN A 110 14.63 9.95 -1.10
CA GLN A 110 13.22 9.58 -1.02
C GLN A 110 12.80 9.30 0.42
N GLU A 111 13.57 8.55 1.20
CA GLU A 111 13.28 8.29 2.61
C GLU A 111 13.29 9.59 3.43
N GLU A 112 14.30 10.45 3.26
CA GLU A 112 14.40 11.76 3.92
C GLU A 112 13.24 12.69 3.58
N ASN A 113 12.66 12.57 2.38
CA ASN A 113 11.46 13.30 1.97
C ASN A 113 10.15 12.59 2.32
N GLY A 114 10.18 11.57 3.16
CA GLY A 114 8.99 10.96 3.74
C GLY A 114 8.36 9.82 2.94
N ALA A 115 9.07 9.23 1.97
CA ALA A 115 8.61 7.99 1.36
C ALA A 115 8.53 6.88 2.42
N ALA A 116 7.40 6.20 2.47
CA ALA A 116 7.18 5.09 3.40
C ALA A 116 7.69 3.75 2.81
N ILE A 117 7.67 3.64 1.50
CA ILE A 117 8.04 2.46 0.70
C ILE A 117 8.86 2.95 -0.48
N LEU A 118 9.85 2.19 -0.93
CA LEU A 118 10.62 2.52 -2.15
C LEU A 118 10.35 1.48 -3.24
N ASP A 119 9.90 1.97 -4.39
CA ASP A 119 9.77 1.18 -5.61
C ASP A 119 11.12 1.08 -6.32
N VAL A 120 11.49 -0.12 -6.72
CA VAL A 120 12.78 -0.43 -7.36
C VAL A 120 12.53 -1.12 -8.69
N ASN A 121 12.88 -0.43 -9.76
CA ASN A 121 12.84 -0.93 -11.14
C ASN A 121 14.21 -0.82 -11.79
N MET A 122 14.67 -1.92 -12.43
CA MET A 122 15.95 -1.98 -13.14
C MET A 122 15.77 -2.30 -14.64
N GLY A 123 14.54 -2.23 -15.15
CA GLY A 123 14.21 -2.54 -16.54
C GLY A 123 14.82 -1.55 -17.53
N MET A 124 15.90 -1.95 -18.19
CA MET A 124 16.52 -1.21 -19.28
C MET A 124 17.36 -2.10 -20.20
N ASN A 125 17.53 -1.68 -21.44
CA ASN A 125 18.40 -2.38 -22.38
C ASN A 125 19.88 -2.23 -22.05
N GLY A 126 20.64 -3.30 -22.31
CA GLY A 126 22.11 -3.28 -22.24
C GLY A 126 22.71 -3.58 -20.85
N ILE A 127 21.91 -4.16 -19.96
CA ILE A 127 22.36 -4.73 -18.68
C ILE A 127 21.72 -6.11 -18.45
N ASP A 128 22.27 -6.88 -17.53
CA ASP A 128 21.58 -8.02 -16.93
C ASP A 128 20.63 -7.48 -15.84
N GLU A 129 19.35 -7.32 -16.18
CA GLU A 129 18.34 -6.76 -15.28
C GLU A 129 18.24 -7.56 -13.98
N LYS A 130 18.30 -8.89 -14.06
CA LYS A 130 18.20 -9.76 -12.89
C LYS A 130 19.35 -9.53 -11.92
N GLN A 131 20.58 -9.57 -12.41
CA GLN A 131 21.73 -9.32 -11.55
C GLN A 131 21.73 -7.89 -11.01
N MET A 132 21.33 -6.91 -11.81
CA MET A 132 21.23 -5.52 -11.37
C MET A 132 20.15 -5.35 -10.29
N MET A 133 18.99 -5.99 -10.43
CA MET A 133 17.94 -6.00 -9.41
C MET A 133 18.44 -6.57 -8.09
N LEU A 134 19.12 -7.71 -8.11
CA LEU A 134 19.66 -8.34 -6.91
C LEU A 134 20.72 -7.45 -6.23
N ASN A 135 21.62 -6.86 -6.99
CA ASN A 135 22.63 -5.94 -6.48
C ASN A 135 21.97 -4.68 -5.88
N THR A 136 20.94 -4.17 -6.54
CA THR A 136 20.19 -2.98 -6.07
C THR A 136 19.46 -3.27 -4.77
N ILE A 137 18.81 -4.42 -4.63
CA ILE A 137 18.15 -4.81 -3.37
C ILE A 137 19.18 -4.83 -2.23
N HIS A 138 20.33 -5.46 -2.42
CA HIS A 138 21.39 -5.45 -1.42
C HIS A 138 21.80 -4.01 -1.05
N GLU A 139 22.09 -3.18 -2.04
CA GLU A 139 22.56 -1.82 -1.81
C GLU A 139 21.50 -0.96 -1.08
N VAL A 140 20.23 -1.03 -1.51
CA VAL A 140 19.15 -0.22 -0.94
C VAL A 140 18.81 -0.66 0.47
N THR A 141 18.77 -1.97 0.76
CA THR A 141 18.50 -2.48 2.12
C THR A 141 19.57 -2.10 3.13
N TYR A 142 20.83 -1.91 2.71
CA TYR A 142 21.88 -1.36 3.59
C TYR A 142 21.79 0.15 3.74
N THR A 143 21.19 0.84 2.79
CA THR A 143 21.21 2.31 2.70
C THR A 143 20.06 2.96 3.46
N VAL A 144 18.86 2.36 3.44
CA VAL A 144 17.61 2.89 4.02
C VAL A 144 16.86 1.83 4.79
N ASP A 145 15.91 2.29 5.63
CA ASP A 145 15.06 1.41 6.43
C ASP A 145 13.70 1.10 5.78
N CYS A 146 13.33 1.83 4.74
CA CYS A 146 12.05 1.64 4.06
C CYS A 146 11.91 0.23 3.45
N PRO A 147 10.74 -0.44 3.59
CA PRO A 147 10.43 -1.64 2.82
C PRO A 147 10.38 -1.35 1.33
N LEU A 148 10.64 -2.39 0.52
CA LEU A 148 10.75 -2.29 -0.92
C LEU A 148 9.51 -2.81 -1.66
N CYS A 149 9.20 -2.13 -2.75
CA CYS A 149 8.31 -2.54 -3.81
C CYS A 149 9.19 -3.02 -4.98
N ILE A 150 9.02 -4.27 -5.40
CA ILE A 150 9.80 -4.89 -6.46
C ILE A 150 9.04 -4.74 -7.76
N ASP A 151 9.55 -3.90 -8.66
CA ASP A 151 8.94 -3.60 -9.96
C ASP A 151 9.76 -4.22 -11.09
N SER A 152 9.18 -5.21 -11.74
CA SER A 152 9.70 -5.78 -12.97
C SER A 152 8.58 -6.39 -13.82
N SER A 153 8.74 -6.35 -15.14
CA SER A 153 7.87 -7.07 -16.08
C SER A 153 8.17 -8.58 -16.14
N HIS A 154 9.29 -9.03 -15.56
CA HIS A 154 9.80 -10.40 -15.63
C HIS A 154 9.55 -11.18 -14.34
N VAL A 155 8.77 -12.25 -14.43
CA VAL A 155 8.39 -13.11 -13.30
C VAL A 155 9.59 -13.71 -12.57
N ASP A 156 10.60 -14.15 -13.31
CA ASP A 156 11.81 -14.78 -12.75
C ASP A 156 12.70 -13.77 -12.02
N ILE A 157 12.67 -12.50 -12.40
CA ILE A 157 13.36 -11.41 -11.69
C ILE A 157 12.67 -11.12 -10.38
N ILE A 158 11.33 -11.00 -10.39
CA ILE A 158 10.53 -10.82 -9.17
C ILE A 158 10.78 -11.97 -8.20
N GLU A 159 10.72 -13.22 -8.65
CA GLU A 159 10.96 -14.37 -7.78
C GLU A 159 12.37 -14.37 -7.19
N ALA A 160 13.39 -14.05 -8.00
CA ALA A 160 14.78 -13.98 -7.54
C ALA A 160 14.96 -12.86 -6.50
N ALA A 161 14.34 -11.70 -6.72
CA ALA A 161 14.35 -10.57 -5.81
C ALA A 161 13.68 -10.92 -4.46
N LEU A 162 12.50 -11.52 -4.48
CA LEU A 162 11.79 -11.95 -3.28
C LEU A 162 12.56 -12.98 -2.46
N ARG A 163 13.36 -13.81 -3.13
CA ARG A 163 14.18 -14.84 -2.46
C ARG A 163 15.26 -14.27 -1.57
N ILE A 164 15.82 -13.10 -1.93
CA ILE A 164 16.92 -12.49 -1.19
C ILE A 164 16.46 -11.31 -0.32
N TYR A 165 15.26 -10.78 -0.56
CA TYR A 165 14.77 -9.63 0.20
C TYR A 165 14.49 -10.02 1.67
N PRO A 166 15.12 -9.33 2.64
CA PRO A 166 15.05 -9.70 4.06
C PRO A 166 13.82 -9.12 4.76
N GLY A 167 12.64 -9.27 4.17
CA GLY A 167 11.41 -8.73 4.70
C GLY A 167 10.18 -9.18 3.92
N ARG A 168 9.05 -8.52 4.16
CA ARG A 168 7.82 -8.68 3.40
C ARG A 168 7.73 -7.60 2.34
N ALA A 169 8.02 -7.94 1.09
CA ALA A 169 8.02 -7.03 -0.04
C ALA A 169 6.60 -6.78 -0.61
N LEU A 170 6.48 -5.70 -1.39
CA LEU A 170 5.37 -5.45 -2.29
C LEU A 170 5.78 -5.81 -3.72
N ILE A 171 4.97 -6.54 -4.45
CA ILE A 171 5.18 -6.85 -5.87
C ILE A 171 4.48 -5.78 -6.72
N ASN A 172 5.18 -5.17 -7.66
CA ASN A 172 4.60 -4.26 -8.66
C ASN A 172 4.79 -4.88 -10.05
N SER A 173 3.76 -5.44 -10.65
CA SER A 173 2.38 -5.65 -10.24
C SER A 173 1.85 -6.99 -10.77
N ILE A 174 0.70 -7.43 -10.31
CA ILE A 174 -0.04 -8.57 -10.86
C ILE A 174 -1.26 -8.06 -11.61
N SER A 175 -1.30 -8.30 -12.91
CA SER A 175 -2.41 -8.00 -13.80
C SER A 175 -3.07 -9.30 -14.30
N LEU A 176 -4.19 -9.20 -15.01
CA LEU A 176 -4.87 -10.36 -15.61
C LEU A 176 -4.18 -10.85 -16.90
N GLU A 177 -3.01 -10.32 -17.23
CA GLU A 177 -2.16 -10.85 -18.31
C GLU A 177 -1.74 -12.30 -17.97
N LYS A 178 -2.08 -13.25 -18.83
CA LYS A 178 -1.98 -14.69 -18.53
C LYS A 178 -0.63 -15.12 -18.01
N GLU A 179 0.45 -14.66 -18.61
CA GLU A 179 1.81 -15.06 -18.20
C GLU A 179 2.18 -14.57 -16.80
N LYS A 180 1.70 -13.40 -16.38
CA LYS A 180 1.94 -12.84 -15.05
C LYS A 180 1.00 -13.43 -14.03
N PHE A 181 -0.30 -13.45 -14.34
CA PHE A 181 -1.36 -13.89 -13.44
C PHE A 181 -1.14 -15.30 -12.90
N GLU A 182 -0.95 -16.27 -13.80
CA GLU A 182 -0.82 -17.68 -13.43
C GLU A 182 0.45 -17.97 -12.61
N LYS A 183 1.52 -17.20 -12.82
CA LYS A 183 2.82 -17.42 -12.18
C LYS A 183 3.03 -16.60 -10.92
N LEU A 184 2.65 -15.31 -10.93
CA LEU A 184 2.96 -14.39 -9.82
C LEU A 184 2.07 -14.60 -8.59
N LEU A 185 0.81 -15.00 -8.74
CA LEU A 185 -0.04 -15.29 -7.57
C LEU A 185 0.53 -16.41 -6.68
N PRO A 186 0.94 -17.57 -7.22
CA PRO A 186 1.61 -18.60 -6.42
C PRO A 186 2.95 -18.13 -5.82
N ILE A 187 3.70 -17.27 -6.52
CA ILE A 187 4.95 -16.70 -6.02
C ILE A 187 4.67 -15.75 -4.85
N ALA A 188 3.68 -14.85 -4.97
CA ALA A 188 3.27 -13.97 -3.88
C ALA A 188 2.91 -14.78 -2.62
N LYS A 189 2.13 -15.86 -2.77
CA LYS A 189 1.81 -16.77 -1.67
C LYS A 189 3.04 -17.47 -1.10
N LYS A 190 3.93 -17.98 -1.95
CA LYS A 190 5.15 -18.72 -1.55
C LYS A 190 6.06 -17.88 -0.66
N TYR A 191 6.23 -16.61 -0.99
CA TYR A 191 7.10 -15.68 -0.25
C TYR A 191 6.37 -14.82 0.78
N GLY A 192 5.03 -14.94 0.88
CA GLY A 192 4.22 -14.12 1.78
C GLY A 192 4.22 -12.64 1.40
N ALA A 193 4.52 -12.31 0.15
CA ALA A 193 4.58 -10.94 -0.34
C ALA A 193 3.17 -10.34 -0.51
N MET A 194 3.07 -9.03 -0.30
CA MET A 194 1.92 -8.26 -0.80
C MET A 194 2.10 -7.95 -2.29
N PHE A 195 1.03 -7.61 -2.98
CA PHE A 195 1.13 -7.20 -4.38
C PHE A 195 0.17 -6.07 -4.74
N ILE A 196 0.59 -5.27 -5.71
CA ILE A 196 -0.27 -4.32 -6.40
C ILE A 196 -1.06 -5.08 -7.46
N LEU A 197 -2.39 -5.06 -7.33
CA LEU A 197 -3.32 -5.55 -8.34
C LEU A 197 -3.50 -4.44 -9.37
N LEU A 198 -2.99 -4.67 -10.58
CA LEU A 198 -3.12 -3.74 -11.69
C LEU A 198 -4.28 -4.19 -12.59
N PRO A 199 -5.37 -3.41 -12.73
CA PRO A 199 -6.56 -3.82 -13.47
C PRO A 199 -6.36 -3.71 -14.99
N LEU A 200 -5.42 -4.51 -15.51
CA LEU A 200 -5.14 -4.72 -16.93
C LEU A 200 -5.33 -6.18 -17.31
N SER A 201 -5.60 -6.44 -18.59
CA SER A 201 -5.69 -7.78 -19.17
C SER A 201 -4.83 -7.90 -20.44
N ASP A 202 -4.82 -9.08 -21.07
CA ASP A 202 -4.19 -9.29 -22.39
C ASP A 202 -4.78 -8.38 -23.48
N GLU A 203 -6.00 -7.88 -23.28
CA GLU A 203 -6.65 -6.92 -24.18
C GLU A 203 -6.21 -5.46 -23.94
N GLY A 204 -5.41 -5.22 -22.91
CA GLY A 204 -4.89 -3.90 -22.52
C GLY A 204 -5.70 -3.22 -21.42
N LEU A 205 -5.93 -1.91 -21.60
CA LEU A 205 -6.69 -1.09 -20.65
C LEU A 205 -8.18 -1.46 -20.67
N PRO A 206 -8.86 -1.48 -19.51
CA PRO A 206 -10.30 -1.70 -19.46
C PRO A 206 -11.06 -0.60 -20.19
N LYS A 207 -12.13 -0.97 -20.86
CA LYS A 207 -12.96 -0.07 -21.69
C LYS A 207 -13.77 0.90 -20.84
N ASP A 208 -14.17 0.44 -19.64
CA ASP A 208 -15.03 1.19 -18.74
C ASP A 208 -14.81 0.76 -17.27
N ALA A 209 -15.52 1.41 -16.36
CA ALA A 209 -15.46 1.13 -14.94
C ALA A 209 -15.93 -0.28 -14.58
N GLU A 210 -16.92 -0.84 -15.30
CA GLU A 210 -17.42 -2.19 -15.00
C GLU A 210 -16.42 -3.27 -15.40
N GLU A 211 -15.79 -3.16 -16.57
CA GLU A 211 -14.71 -4.07 -16.97
C GLU A 211 -13.54 -3.99 -15.97
N LYS A 212 -13.18 -2.77 -15.53
CA LYS A 212 -12.16 -2.58 -14.48
C LYS A 212 -12.52 -3.31 -13.19
N ARG A 213 -13.75 -3.15 -12.69
CA ARG A 213 -14.26 -3.85 -11.51
C ARG A 213 -14.26 -5.36 -11.70
N GLN A 214 -14.61 -5.86 -12.89
CA GLN A 214 -14.59 -7.29 -13.20
C GLN A 214 -13.17 -7.86 -13.15
N ILE A 215 -12.18 -7.15 -13.70
CA ILE A 215 -10.75 -7.56 -13.61
C ILE A 215 -10.31 -7.62 -12.15
N VAL A 216 -10.62 -6.59 -11.35
CA VAL A 216 -10.30 -6.55 -9.92
C VAL A 216 -10.90 -7.76 -9.20
N ARG A 217 -12.18 -8.06 -9.40
CA ARG A 217 -12.86 -9.22 -8.79
C ARG A 217 -12.21 -10.53 -9.20
N THR A 218 -11.90 -10.70 -10.49
CA THR A 218 -11.31 -11.93 -11.03
C THR A 218 -9.95 -12.22 -10.37
N ILE A 219 -9.09 -11.22 -10.24
CA ILE A 219 -7.78 -11.38 -9.59
C ILE A 219 -7.95 -11.61 -8.09
N LEU A 220 -8.84 -10.87 -7.44
CA LEU A 220 -9.15 -11.03 -6.01
C LEU A 220 -9.62 -12.45 -5.70
N ASP A 221 -10.61 -12.95 -6.45
CA ASP A 221 -11.18 -14.29 -6.23
C ASP A 221 -10.14 -15.39 -6.44
N ALA A 222 -9.29 -15.26 -7.44
CA ALA A 222 -8.21 -16.19 -7.66
C ALA A 222 -7.15 -16.15 -6.54
N ALA A 223 -6.82 -14.97 -6.04
CA ALA A 223 -5.90 -14.81 -4.92
C ALA A 223 -6.46 -15.45 -3.63
N LEU A 224 -7.73 -15.17 -3.31
CA LEU A 224 -8.41 -15.78 -2.17
C LEU A 224 -8.49 -17.31 -2.27
N LYS A 225 -8.80 -17.82 -3.47
CA LYS A 225 -8.89 -19.27 -3.73
C LYS A 225 -7.60 -20.02 -3.45
N ILE A 226 -6.44 -19.40 -3.70
CA ILE A 226 -5.14 -20.02 -3.39
C ILE A 226 -4.68 -19.77 -1.95
N GLY A 227 -5.46 -19.03 -1.15
CA GLY A 227 -5.20 -18.75 0.26
C GLY A 227 -4.30 -17.52 0.50
N LEU A 228 -4.29 -16.58 -0.42
CA LEU A 228 -3.93 -15.18 -0.14
C LEU A 228 -5.14 -14.49 0.52
N HIS A 229 -4.94 -13.31 1.08
CA HIS A 229 -5.96 -12.57 1.82
C HIS A 229 -6.11 -11.17 1.26
N LYS A 230 -7.20 -10.48 1.59
CA LYS A 230 -7.42 -9.08 1.22
C LYS A 230 -6.29 -8.16 1.73
N GLU A 231 -5.72 -8.52 2.86
CA GLU A 231 -4.59 -7.81 3.47
C GLU A 231 -3.27 -7.96 2.69
N ASP A 232 -3.22 -8.86 1.71
CA ASP A 232 -2.05 -9.04 0.84
C ASP A 232 -2.14 -8.19 -0.44
N ILE A 233 -3.26 -7.46 -0.64
CA ILE A 233 -3.60 -6.82 -1.92
C ILE A 233 -3.74 -5.31 -1.76
N ILE A 234 -3.13 -4.57 -2.70
CA ILE A 234 -3.33 -3.14 -2.92
C ILE A 234 -3.79 -2.97 -4.37
N VAL A 235 -4.91 -2.31 -4.63
CA VAL A 235 -5.41 -2.12 -5.99
C VAL A 235 -4.88 -0.83 -6.58
N ASP A 236 -4.30 -0.87 -7.76
CA ASP A 236 -3.97 0.35 -8.52
C ASP A 236 -5.26 0.95 -9.11
N GLY A 237 -5.52 2.22 -8.78
CA GLY A 237 -6.66 2.96 -9.33
C GLY A 237 -6.59 3.21 -10.84
N LEU A 238 -5.45 2.87 -11.46
CA LEU A 238 -5.20 2.99 -12.90
C LEU A 238 -5.48 4.40 -13.41
N VAL A 239 -4.59 5.33 -13.06
CA VAL A 239 -4.71 6.75 -13.43
C VAL A 239 -4.30 6.97 -14.88
N ALA A 240 -5.24 7.30 -15.73
CA ALA A 240 -4.99 7.80 -17.09
C ALA A 240 -4.79 9.33 -17.08
N THR A 241 -4.26 9.88 -18.19
CA THR A 241 -4.12 11.33 -18.30
C THR A 241 -5.44 12.00 -18.70
N VAL A 242 -5.79 13.09 -18.04
CA VAL A 242 -6.97 13.90 -18.40
C VAL A 242 -6.86 14.52 -19.80
N GLY A 243 -5.63 14.61 -20.32
CA GLY A 243 -5.39 15.06 -21.70
C GLY A 243 -5.92 14.08 -22.77
N ALA A 244 -5.97 12.79 -22.48
CA ALA A 244 -6.51 11.76 -23.38
C ALA A 244 -7.92 11.31 -22.99
N ASN A 245 -8.23 11.26 -21.69
CA ASN A 245 -9.54 10.88 -21.18
C ASN A 245 -10.04 11.93 -20.16
N PRO A 246 -10.98 12.80 -20.50
CA PRO A 246 -11.52 13.81 -19.58
C PRO A 246 -12.14 13.23 -18.30
N LEU A 247 -12.54 11.96 -18.29
CA LEU A 247 -13.14 11.28 -17.16
C LEU A 247 -12.12 10.51 -16.30
N ALA A 248 -10.84 10.52 -16.66
CA ALA A 248 -9.79 9.72 -16.02
C ALA A 248 -9.75 9.87 -14.50
N ALA A 249 -9.90 11.10 -13.99
CA ALA A 249 -9.94 11.35 -12.55
C ALA A 249 -11.16 10.70 -11.88
N LEU A 250 -12.33 10.83 -12.48
CA LEU A 250 -13.58 10.27 -11.94
C LEU A 250 -13.56 8.74 -11.96
N GLU A 251 -13.04 8.13 -13.02
CA GLU A 251 -12.88 6.68 -13.12
C GLU A 251 -11.90 6.12 -12.08
N CYS A 252 -10.83 6.86 -11.80
CA CYS A 252 -9.90 6.49 -10.74
C CYS A 252 -10.56 6.59 -9.36
N PHE A 253 -11.27 7.69 -9.08
CA PHE A 253 -11.97 7.88 -7.82
C PHE A 253 -13.07 6.84 -7.60
N ASP A 254 -13.84 6.50 -8.62
CA ASP A 254 -14.83 5.42 -8.58
C ASP A 254 -14.18 4.08 -8.21
N THR A 255 -13.01 3.80 -8.80
CA THR A 255 -12.25 2.58 -8.50
C THR A 255 -11.77 2.56 -7.03
N ILE A 256 -11.22 3.67 -6.53
CA ILE A 256 -10.77 3.81 -5.14
C ILE A 256 -11.94 3.58 -4.18
N GLN A 257 -13.07 4.25 -4.43
CA GLN A 257 -14.26 4.12 -3.60
C GLN A 257 -14.81 2.70 -3.59
N TYR A 258 -14.97 2.11 -4.78
CA TYR A 258 -15.42 0.72 -4.93
C TYR A 258 -14.52 -0.27 -4.16
N CYS A 259 -13.20 -0.14 -4.31
CA CYS A 259 -12.26 -1.03 -3.61
C CYS A 259 -12.33 -0.89 -2.10
N LYS A 260 -12.43 0.35 -1.59
CA LYS A 260 -12.53 0.62 -0.16
C LYS A 260 -13.87 0.14 0.42
N ASP A 261 -14.98 0.60 -0.15
CA ASP A 261 -16.32 0.47 0.46
C ASP A 261 -16.91 -0.93 0.25
N GLU A 262 -16.76 -1.51 -0.95
CA GLU A 262 -17.36 -2.81 -1.27
C GLU A 262 -16.40 -3.98 -1.02
N LEU A 263 -15.10 -3.80 -1.31
CA LEU A 263 -14.14 -4.90 -1.24
C LEU A 263 -13.27 -4.89 0.02
N SER A 264 -13.20 -3.78 0.76
CA SER A 264 -12.27 -3.57 1.90
C SER A 264 -10.82 -3.79 1.49
N LEU A 265 -10.44 -3.27 0.31
CA LEU A 265 -9.10 -3.31 -0.24
C LEU A 265 -8.43 -1.94 -0.15
N ALA A 266 -7.14 -1.94 0.18
CA ALA A 266 -6.30 -0.74 0.06
C ALA A 266 -6.06 -0.40 -1.41
N THR A 267 -5.84 0.89 -1.70
CA THR A 267 -5.61 1.38 -3.06
C THR A 267 -4.35 2.20 -3.17
N ALA A 268 -3.73 2.19 -4.35
CA ALA A 268 -2.63 3.06 -4.73
C ALA A 268 -2.92 3.70 -6.08
N CYS A 269 -2.20 4.75 -6.44
CA CYS A 269 -2.31 5.33 -7.77
C CYS A 269 -1.00 6.00 -8.21
N GLY A 270 -0.69 5.88 -9.49
CA GLY A 270 0.39 6.61 -10.16
C GLY A 270 0.00 8.07 -10.38
N LEU A 271 0.13 8.89 -9.32
CA LEU A 271 -0.35 10.27 -9.25
C LEU A 271 -0.02 11.11 -10.48
N SER A 272 1.23 11.06 -10.94
CA SER A 272 1.69 11.97 -11.99
C SER A 272 1.12 11.66 -13.39
N ASN A 273 0.49 10.50 -13.57
CA ASN A 273 -0.12 10.12 -14.84
C ASN A 273 -1.30 11.03 -15.19
N ILE A 274 -2.05 11.52 -14.18
CA ILE A 274 -3.22 12.36 -14.39
C ILE A 274 -2.93 13.60 -15.26
N SER A 275 -1.74 14.17 -15.11
CA SER A 275 -1.31 15.40 -15.79
C SER A 275 -0.30 15.17 -16.91
N PHE A 276 -0.10 13.91 -17.34
CA PHE A 276 0.89 13.62 -18.38
C PHE A 276 0.59 14.40 -19.68
N GLY A 277 1.62 15.06 -20.22
CA GLY A 277 1.50 15.89 -21.43
C GLY A 277 0.94 17.30 -21.19
N LEU A 278 0.54 17.68 -19.98
CA LEU A 278 0.03 19.01 -19.65
C LEU A 278 1.16 19.95 -19.17
N PRO A 279 1.03 21.27 -19.37
CA PRO A 279 1.87 22.25 -18.69
C PRO A 279 1.49 22.37 -17.20
N GLU A 280 2.38 22.95 -16.39
CA GLU A 280 2.14 23.27 -14.97
C GLU A 280 1.52 22.11 -14.16
N ARG A 281 2.06 20.91 -14.38
CA ARG A 281 1.56 19.63 -13.85
C ARG A 281 1.31 19.62 -12.34
N ILE A 282 2.06 20.43 -11.60
CA ILE A 282 1.99 20.48 -10.14
C ILE A 282 0.58 20.83 -9.64
N TYR A 283 -0.10 21.75 -10.30
CA TYR A 283 -1.45 22.16 -9.89
C TYR A 283 -2.48 21.06 -10.11
N VAL A 284 -2.40 20.36 -11.25
CA VAL A 284 -3.29 19.23 -11.55
C VAL A 284 -3.03 18.08 -10.59
N ASN A 285 -1.76 17.74 -10.37
CA ASN A 285 -1.37 16.68 -9.43
C ASN A 285 -1.82 16.98 -8.00
N SER A 286 -1.64 18.22 -7.52
CA SER A 286 -2.04 18.61 -6.18
C SER A 286 -3.56 18.56 -6.00
N ALA A 287 -4.33 19.06 -6.96
CA ALA A 287 -5.79 19.00 -6.92
C ALA A 287 -6.28 17.55 -6.93
N PHE A 288 -5.76 16.71 -7.82
CA PHE A 288 -6.10 15.29 -7.90
C PHE A 288 -5.79 14.59 -6.57
N LEU A 289 -4.59 14.77 -6.02
CA LEU A 289 -4.19 14.16 -4.76
C LEU A 289 -5.10 14.59 -3.60
N THR A 290 -5.41 15.87 -3.49
CA THR A 290 -6.30 16.39 -2.44
C THR A 290 -7.66 15.72 -2.49
N ILE A 291 -8.23 15.57 -3.70
CA ILE A 291 -9.53 14.94 -3.89
C ILE A 291 -9.45 13.43 -3.61
N ALA A 292 -8.39 12.76 -4.07
CA ALA A 292 -8.17 11.33 -3.82
C ALA A 292 -8.08 11.00 -2.32
N ILE A 293 -7.41 11.83 -1.53
CA ILE A 293 -7.30 11.67 -0.07
C ILE A 293 -8.63 11.96 0.65
N ALA A 294 -9.35 13.00 0.19
CA ALA A 294 -10.57 13.48 0.87
C ALA A 294 -11.78 12.54 0.74
N ASN A 295 -11.61 11.35 0.18
CA ASN A 295 -12.66 10.39 -0.16
C ASN A 295 -13.50 10.84 -1.38
N PRO A 296 -13.20 10.31 -2.56
CA PRO A 296 -13.60 10.89 -3.83
C PRO A 296 -15.04 10.56 -4.18
N SER A 297 -15.93 11.51 -3.94
CA SER A 297 -17.24 11.52 -4.60
C SER A 297 -17.27 12.57 -5.72
N GLN A 298 -18.02 12.30 -6.77
CA GLN A 298 -18.28 13.29 -7.81
C GLN A 298 -18.82 14.60 -7.22
N ASP A 299 -19.58 14.48 -6.12
CA ASP A 299 -20.12 15.64 -5.39
C ASP A 299 -19.02 16.46 -4.71
N LEU A 300 -18.00 15.83 -4.14
CA LEU A 300 -16.87 16.54 -3.54
C LEU A 300 -16.07 17.33 -4.58
N LEU A 301 -15.78 16.72 -5.73
CA LEU A 301 -15.09 17.39 -6.83
C LEU A 301 -15.87 18.62 -7.32
N MET A 302 -17.17 18.47 -7.53
CA MET A 302 -18.05 19.58 -7.95
C MET A 302 -18.16 20.65 -6.89
N ASN A 303 -18.22 20.27 -5.61
CA ASN A 303 -18.28 21.24 -4.51
C ASN A 303 -16.97 22.04 -4.39
N ALA A 304 -15.81 21.35 -4.53
CA ALA A 304 -14.51 22.01 -4.55
C ALA A 304 -14.36 22.97 -5.75
N ALA A 305 -14.85 22.58 -6.93
CA ALA A 305 -14.81 23.42 -8.13
C ALA A 305 -15.65 24.71 -7.95
N VAL A 306 -16.89 24.60 -7.50
CA VAL A 306 -17.75 25.79 -7.30
C VAL A 306 -17.28 26.67 -6.14
N ALA A 307 -16.69 26.10 -5.09
CA ALA A 307 -16.06 26.84 -4.01
C ALA A 307 -14.81 27.59 -4.50
N SER A 308 -13.97 26.97 -5.32
CA SER A 308 -12.80 27.61 -5.93
C SER A 308 -13.21 28.75 -6.84
N ASP A 309 -14.24 28.58 -7.66
CA ASP A 309 -14.78 29.63 -8.53
C ASP A 309 -15.27 30.84 -7.72
N MET A 310 -15.92 30.60 -6.57
CA MET A 310 -16.37 31.65 -5.65
C MET A 310 -15.17 32.39 -5.03
N LEU A 311 -14.15 31.67 -4.57
CA LEU A 311 -12.94 32.30 -3.99
C LEU A 311 -12.15 33.13 -5.02
N LEU A 312 -12.23 32.76 -6.30
CA LEU A 312 -11.60 33.48 -7.41
C LEU A 312 -12.51 34.61 -7.98
N HIS A 313 -13.62 34.90 -7.35
CA HIS A 313 -14.59 35.92 -7.77
C HIS A 313 -15.03 35.81 -9.24
N LYS A 314 -15.17 34.57 -9.76
CA LYS A 314 -15.69 34.36 -11.11
C LYS A 314 -17.18 34.80 -11.17
N GLU A 315 -17.59 35.40 -12.28
CA GLU A 315 -18.92 35.91 -12.46
C GLU A 315 -20.00 34.85 -12.18
N GLY A 316 -20.96 35.17 -11.32
CA GLY A 316 -22.06 34.29 -10.89
C GLY A 316 -21.63 33.06 -10.07
N SER A 317 -20.39 33.04 -9.56
CA SER A 317 -19.86 31.90 -8.80
C SER A 317 -20.52 31.74 -7.43
N ASP A 318 -20.90 32.83 -6.80
CA ASP A 318 -21.68 32.89 -5.55
C ASP A 318 -23.03 32.16 -5.69
N ILE A 319 -23.76 32.48 -6.77
CA ILE A 319 -25.04 31.84 -7.08
C ILE A 319 -24.85 30.35 -7.37
N ARG A 320 -23.85 29.98 -8.16
CA ARG A 320 -23.55 28.55 -8.44
C ARG A 320 -23.23 27.78 -7.17
N TYR A 321 -22.42 28.36 -6.28
CA TYR A 321 -22.07 27.75 -5.01
C TYR A 321 -23.32 27.57 -4.10
N ILE A 322 -24.11 28.60 -3.92
CA ILE A 322 -25.33 28.56 -3.10
C ILE A 322 -26.31 27.51 -3.66
N ASN A 323 -26.54 27.50 -4.97
CA ASN A 323 -27.46 26.56 -5.59
C ASN A 323 -26.96 25.11 -5.41
N ARG A 324 -25.66 24.87 -5.53
CA ARG A 324 -25.06 23.55 -5.33
C ARG A 324 -25.21 23.08 -3.88
N MET A 325 -24.95 23.94 -2.91
CA MET A 325 -25.09 23.58 -1.49
C MET A 325 -26.55 23.32 -1.11
N ASN A 326 -27.49 24.08 -1.66
CA ASN A 326 -28.95 23.88 -1.43
C ASN A 326 -29.43 22.54 -2.03
N GLN A 327 -28.94 22.15 -3.23
CA GLN A 327 -29.27 20.88 -3.83
C GLN A 327 -28.75 19.70 -2.99
N ARG A 328 -27.58 19.85 -2.38
CA ARG A 328 -27.01 18.85 -1.48
C ARG A 328 -27.85 18.73 -0.21
N ALA A 329 -28.19 19.83 0.44
CA ALA A 329 -29.02 19.83 1.63
C ALA A 329 -30.41 19.18 1.40
N GLN A 330 -30.98 19.32 0.19
CA GLN A 330 -32.24 18.66 -0.18
C GLN A 330 -32.06 17.14 -0.40
N LYS A 331 -30.92 16.69 -0.89
CA LYS A 331 -30.62 15.25 -1.06
C LYS A 331 -30.32 14.56 0.26
N GLU A 332 -29.72 15.25 1.20
CA GLU A 332 -29.34 14.76 2.53
C GLU A 332 -30.48 14.90 3.56
N ALA A 333 -31.59 15.59 3.22
CA ALA A 333 -32.76 15.66 4.09
C ALA A 333 -33.42 14.28 4.20
N PRO A 334 -33.54 13.69 5.40
CA PRO A 334 -34.20 12.42 5.56
C PRO A 334 -35.64 12.52 5.11
N ALA A 335 -36.11 11.51 4.36
CA ALA A 335 -37.53 11.34 4.08
C ALA A 335 -38.27 11.33 5.43
N THR A 336 -39.13 12.29 5.66
CA THR A 336 -39.85 12.44 6.91
C THR A 336 -40.75 11.25 7.16
N ASP A 337 -40.35 10.39 8.12
CA ASP A 337 -41.27 9.74 9.03
C ASP A 337 -40.55 9.42 10.35
N ASN A 338 -41.12 10.06 11.40
CA ASN A 338 -40.89 9.84 12.84
C ASN A 338 -39.64 10.48 13.49
N ALA A 339 -39.98 11.53 14.23
CA ALA A 339 -39.14 12.12 15.26
C ALA A 339 -38.71 11.11 16.32
N ALA A 340 -37.38 10.99 16.54
CA ALA A 340 -36.76 10.91 17.88
C ALA A 340 -35.24 10.80 17.78
N SER A 341 -34.57 11.62 18.61
CA SER A 341 -33.14 11.59 18.92
C SER A 341 -32.17 12.16 17.86
N ALA A 342 -32.02 13.48 17.90
CA ALA A 342 -30.78 14.12 17.43
C ALA A 342 -29.65 13.75 18.38
N GLY A 343 -28.86 12.75 17.99
CA GLY A 343 -27.54 12.52 18.56
C GLY A 343 -26.62 13.61 18.01
N THR A 344 -26.09 14.46 18.87
CA THR A 344 -25.02 15.39 18.58
C THR A 344 -23.79 14.56 18.15
N LEU A 345 -23.47 14.57 16.86
CA LEU A 345 -22.16 14.16 16.38
C LEU A 345 -21.14 15.16 16.92
N GLU A 346 -20.25 14.72 17.80
CA GLU A 346 -19.10 15.54 18.18
C GLU A 346 -18.25 15.81 16.93
N PRO A 347 -17.75 17.05 16.74
CA PRO A 347 -16.95 17.40 15.59
C PRO A 347 -15.62 16.61 15.61
N ALA A 348 -15.33 15.92 14.52
CA ALA A 348 -14.13 15.10 14.39
C ALA A 348 -12.82 15.92 14.38
N ASN A 349 -12.93 17.26 14.16
CA ASN A 349 -11.82 18.20 14.22
C ASN A 349 -12.35 19.62 14.49
N PRO A 350 -12.10 20.20 15.70
CA PRO A 350 -12.59 21.53 16.07
C PRO A 350 -12.13 22.66 15.14
N VAL A 351 -10.90 22.60 14.63
CA VAL A 351 -10.35 23.60 13.70
C VAL A 351 -11.10 23.58 12.37
N PHE A 352 -11.38 22.39 11.84
CA PHE A 352 -12.12 22.22 10.60
C PHE A 352 -13.56 22.76 10.71
N ASP A 353 -14.19 22.52 11.83
CA ASP A 353 -15.56 23.00 12.12
C ASP A 353 -15.61 24.53 12.26
N CYS A 354 -14.58 25.12 12.88
CA CYS A 354 -14.44 26.58 12.97
C CYS A 354 -14.25 27.24 11.60
N VAL A 355 -13.49 26.60 10.69
CA VAL A 355 -13.31 27.08 9.32
C VAL A 355 -14.61 26.97 8.52
N LEU A 356 -15.31 25.83 8.60
CA LEU A 356 -16.58 25.63 7.91
C LEU A 356 -17.69 26.59 8.36
N LYS A 357 -17.75 26.90 9.65
CA LYS A 357 -18.72 27.81 10.23
C LYS A 357 -18.33 29.30 10.15
N GLY A 358 -17.16 29.60 9.56
CA GLY A 358 -16.64 30.96 9.44
C GLY A 358 -16.32 31.63 10.77
N ASN A 359 -16.11 30.88 11.84
CA ASN A 359 -15.89 31.39 13.19
C ASN A 359 -14.42 31.74 13.43
N LYS A 360 -13.98 32.89 12.89
CA LYS A 360 -12.60 33.39 12.97
C LYS A 360 -12.06 33.58 14.39
N GLY A 361 -12.92 33.75 15.39
CA GLY A 361 -12.51 33.99 16.77
C GLY A 361 -11.97 32.80 17.51
N ASN A 362 -12.27 31.57 17.06
CA ASN A 362 -11.87 30.34 17.71
C ASN A 362 -10.67 29.64 17.01
N ILE A 363 -10.41 29.96 15.74
CA ILE A 363 -9.28 29.35 14.98
C ILE A 363 -7.92 29.66 15.63
N LEU A 364 -7.78 30.80 16.33
CA LEU A 364 -6.51 31.18 16.98
C LEU A 364 -6.37 30.64 18.41
N LYS A 365 -7.34 29.89 18.94
CA LYS A 365 -7.32 29.33 20.30
C LYS A 365 -7.07 27.80 20.33
N GLU A 366 -7.16 27.15 19.20
CA GLU A 366 -6.89 25.73 18.96
C GLU A 366 -5.76 25.54 17.95
#